data_3efc681dca3040e4f19a2d65f59d90fb
#
_entry.id   3efc681dca3040e4f19a2d65f59d90fb
#
_cell.length_a   1.000
_cell.length_b   1.000
_cell.length_c   1.000
_cell.angle_alpha   90.00
_cell.angle_beta   90.00
_cell.angle_gamma   90.00
#
_symmetry.space_group_name_H-M   'P 1'
#
loop_
_entity.id
_entity.type
_entity.pdbx_description
1 polymer ?
#
loop_
_entity_poly.entity_id
_entity_poly.type
_entity_poly.pdbx_seq_one_letter_code
_entity_poly.pdbx_strand_id
1 'polypeptide(L)'
;AYGALANDLTKPMDSGIRPRLQAGAKLLAIDYIAALENQTLLKKQFANAFDQIDIFATPTGLTTAVPLTEVNPSAPPVHFTRILNVLDMCGVSVPVGLDAQSLPIGFQMGAAGGRDAFLIEVATAFQTLTQFHLANPQPKN
;
A
#
# COMPACT_ATOMS: atom_id res chain seq x y z
N ALA A 1 9.46 19.23 3.46
CA ALA A 1 9.44 19.79 2.12
C ALA A 1 8.12 20.51 1.80
N TYR A 2 6.95 20.00 2.24
CA TYR A 2 5.63 20.54 1.86
C TYR A 2 4.99 21.48 2.89
N GLY A 3 5.68 21.85 3.99
CA GLY A 3 5.10 22.66 5.06
C GLY A 3 4.61 24.03 4.61
N ALA A 4 5.40 24.75 3.80
CA ALA A 4 4.99 26.03 3.26
C ALA A 4 3.73 25.94 2.40
N LEU A 5 3.66 24.92 1.51
CA LEU A 5 2.50 24.67 0.66
C LEU A 5 1.24 24.29 1.50
N ALA A 6 1.42 23.48 2.56
CA ALA A 6 0.31 23.08 3.42
C ALA A 6 -0.27 24.25 4.22
N ASN A 7 0.54 25.26 4.52
CA ASN A 7 0.14 26.45 5.27
C ASN A 7 -0.41 27.58 4.38
N ASP A 8 -0.17 27.51 3.07
CA ASP A 8 -0.74 28.45 2.11
C ASP A 8 -2.17 28.03 1.74
N LEU A 9 -3.15 28.65 2.40
CA LEU A 9 -4.57 28.35 2.17
C LEU A 9 -5.09 28.84 0.81
N THR A 10 -4.31 29.64 0.06
CA THR A 10 -4.69 30.07 -1.29
C THR A 10 -4.44 28.97 -2.34
N LYS A 11 -3.61 27.97 -2.01
CA LYS A 11 -3.31 26.86 -2.91
C LYS A 11 -4.34 25.74 -2.75
N PRO A 12 -4.88 25.22 -3.85
CA PRO A 12 -5.80 24.09 -3.81
C PRO A 12 -5.07 22.86 -3.26
N MET A 13 -5.68 22.19 -2.29
CA MET A 13 -5.16 20.96 -1.71
C MET A 13 -6.34 20.17 -1.14
N ASP A 14 -6.30 18.86 -1.34
CA ASP A 14 -7.31 17.93 -0.81
C ASP A 14 -7.48 18.12 0.71
N SER A 15 -8.75 18.09 1.17
CA SER A 15 -9.12 18.34 2.55
C SER A 15 -8.58 17.29 3.54
N GLY A 16 -8.32 16.07 3.09
CA GLY A 16 -7.70 15.00 3.88
C GLY A 16 -6.18 15.07 3.91
N ILE A 17 -5.54 15.66 2.90
CA ILE A 17 -4.07 15.75 2.78
C ILE A 17 -3.49 16.89 3.61
N ARG A 18 -4.10 18.09 3.53
CA ARG A 18 -3.60 19.29 4.20
C ARG A 18 -3.38 19.10 5.71
N PRO A 19 -4.35 18.58 6.50
CA PRO A 19 -4.16 18.37 7.94
C PRO A 19 -3.03 17.39 8.25
N ARG A 20 -2.81 16.37 7.41
CA ARG A 20 -1.73 15.39 7.58
C ARG A 20 -0.35 16.02 7.41
N LEU A 21 -0.19 16.86 6.40
CA LEU A 21 1.06 17.60 6.18
C LEU A 21 1.33 18.59 7.31
N GLN A 22 0.29 19.28 7.80
CA GLN A 22 0.40 20.20 8.93
C GLN A 22 0.72 19.47 10.25
N ALA A 23 0.15 18.28 10.47
CA ALA A 23 0.48 17.44 11.62
C ALA A 23 1.95 17.00 11.60
N GLY A 24 2.48 16.64 10.43
CA GLY A 24 3.90 16.30 10.28
C GLY A 24 4.86 17.42 10.68
N ALA A 25 4.47 18.69 10.49
CA ALA A 25 5.27 19.85 10.91
C ALA A 25 5.35 20.03 12.44
N LYS A 26 4.49 19.36 13.20
CA LYS A 26 4.44 19.42 14.68
C LYS A 26 5.23 18.29 15.36
N LEU A 27 5.73 17.32 14.59
CA LEU A 27 6.54 16.23 15.14
C LEU A 27 7.87 16.77 15.67
N LEU A 28 8.22 16.35 16.87
CA LEU A 28 9.52 16.66 17.45
C LEU A 28 10.62 15.84 16.79
N ALA A 29 11.81 16.41 16.70
CA ALA A 29 12.96 15.70 16.13
C ALA A 29 13.26 14.40 16.89
N ILE A 30 13.10 14.38 18.22
CA ILE A 30 13.31 13.19 19.04
C ILE A 30 12.35 12.05 18.65
N ASP A 31 11.09 12.36 18.40
CA ASP A 31 10.09 11.36 18.02
C ASP A 31 10.39 10.81 16.61
N TYR A 32 10.85 11.68 15.71
CA TYR A 32 11.27 11.26 14.36
C TYR A 32 12.49 10.34 14.40
N ILE A 33 13.50 10.67 15.22
CA ILE A 33 14.70 9.83 15.39
C ILE A 33 14.30 8.47 15.96
N ALA A 34 13.48 8.43 17.02
CA ALA A 34 13.00 7.19 17.61
C ALA A 34 12.20 6.33 16.58
N ALA A 35 11.41 6.97 15.73
CA ALA A 35 10.69 6.26 14.67
C ALA A 35 11.63 5.64 13.62
N LEU A 36 12.73 6.33 13.25
CA LEU A 36 13.75 5.79 12.33
C LEU A 36 14.52 4.61 12.94
N GLU A 37 14.86 4.70 14.23
CA GLU A 37 15.51 3.59 14.96
C GLU A 37 14.60 2.37 15.00
N ASN A 38 13.32 2.56 15.32
CA ASN A 38 12.34 1.48 15.32
C ASN A 38 12.14 0.89 13.92
N GLN A 39 12.08 1.73 12.88
CA GLN A 39 12.01 1.26 11.49
C GLN A 39 13.23 0.38 11.15
N THR A 40 14.42 0.80 11.57
CA THR A 40 15.67 0.04 11.34
C THR A 40 15.63 -1.32 12.02
N LEU A 41 15.10 -1.37 13.26
CA LEU A 41 14.93 -2.62 14.00
C LEU A 41 13.94 -3.55 13.30
N LEU A 42 12.78 -3.02 12.88
CA LEU A 42 11.77 -3.79 12.16
C LEU A 42 12.31 -4.35 10.83
N LYS A 43 13.07 -3.54 10.08
CA LYS A 43 13.72 -4.01 8.84
C LYS A 43 14.64 -5.21 9.09
N LYS A 44 15.47 -5.15 10.14
CA LYS A 44 16.34 -6.27 10.52
C LYS A 44 15.56 -7.51 10.92
N GLN A 45 14.51 -7.35 11.73
CA GLN A 45 13.67 -8.47 12.14
C GLN A 45 12.98 -9.13 10.95
N PHE A 46 12.46 -8.33 10.02
CA PHE A 46 11.74 -8.83 8.86
C PHE A 46 12.67 -9.42 7.80
N ALA A 47 13.91 -8.91 7.68
CA ALA A 47 14.91 -9.45 6.77
C ALA A 47 15.20 -10.93 7.03
N ASN A 48 15.24 -11.36 8.30
CA ASN A 48 15.45 -12.76 8.65
C ASN A 48 14.35 -13.70 8.11
N ALA A 49 13.15 -13.19 7.85
CA ALA A 49 12.10 -14.01 7.26
C ALA A 49 12.45 -14.42 5.81
N PHE A 50 13.15 -13.54 5.07
CA PHE A 50 13.56 -13.82 3.69
C PHE A 50 14.73 -14.81 3.56
N ASP A 51 15.30 -15.27 4.67
CA ASP A 51 16.20 -16.44 4.68
C ASP A 51 15.41 -17.74 4.43
N GLN A 52 14.10 -17.74 4.68
CA GLN A 52 13.22 -18.90 4.62
C GLN A 52 12.13 -18.80 3.54
N ILE A 53 11.83 -17.60 3.07
CA ILE A 53 10.79 -17.32 2.08
C ILE A 53 11.33 -16.37 1.00
N ASP A 54 10.84 -16.50 -0.21
CA ASP A 54 11.14 -15.56 -1.30
C ASP A 54 10.15 -14.40 -1.38
N ILE A 55 8.89 -14.68 -1.07
CA ILE A 55 7.78 -13.72 -1.05
C ILE A 55 6.89 -13.96 0.17
N PHE A 56 6.21 -12.91 0.59
CA PHE A 56 5.01 -13.04 1.43
C PHE A 56 3.78 -12.56 0.66
N ALA A 57 2.61 -12.98 1.10
CA ALA A 57 1.36 -12.63 0.46
C ALA A 57 0.29 -12.22 1.48
N THR A 58 -0.52 -11.23 1.10
CA THR A 58 -1.67 -10.75 1.89
C THR A 58 -2.80 -10.33 0.95
N PRO A 59 -4.03 -10.12 1.43
CA PRO A 59 -4.98 -9.28 0.70
C PRO A 59 -4.37 -7.89 0.48
N THR A 60 -4.69 -7.23 -0.63
CA THR A 60 -4.23 -5.85 -0.87
C THR A 60 -4.98 -4.86 0.03
N GLY A 61 -6.27 -5.06 0.22
CA GLY A 61 -7.13 -4.25 1.08
C GLY A 61 -7.93 -5.10 2.07
N LEU A 62 -8.51 -4.48 3.08
CA LEU A 62 -9.40 -5.13 4.03
C LEU A 62 -10.76 -5.49 3.41
N THR A 63 -11.17 -4.73 2.41
CA THR A 63 -12.44 -4.88 1.69
C THR A 63 -12.19 -4.68 0.20
N THR A 64 -13.14 -5.09 -0.62
CA THR A 64 -13.28 -4.65 -2.01
C THR A 64 -13.64 -3.16 -2.07
N ALA A 65 -13.77 -2.59 -3.27
CA ALA A 65 -14.12 -1.20 -3.43
C ALA A 65 -15.44 -0.86 -2.72
N VAL A 66 -15.47 0.27 -2.03
CA VAL A 66 -16.68 0.80 -1.40
C VAL A 66 -17.29 1.91 -2.28
N PRO A 67 -18.58 2.20 -2.17
CA PRO A 67 -19.20 3.36 -2.85
C PRO A 67 -18.45 4.65 -2.50
N LEU A 68 -18.34 5.58 -3.46
CA LEU A 68 -17.63 6.85 -3.25
C LEU A 68 -18.22 7.67 -2.09
N THR A 69 -19.53 7.52 -1.84
CA THR A 69 -20.24 8.18 -0.73
C THR A 69 -19.85 7.62 0.65
N GLU A 70 -19.26 6.44 0.70
CA GLU A 70 -18.86 5.75 1.93
C GLU A 70 -17.34 5.84 2.19
N VAL A 71 -16.61 6.46 1.27
CA VAL A 71 -15.14 6.63 1.43
C VAL A 71 -14.86 7.53 2.63
N ASN A 72 -14.12 7.00 3.61
CA ASN A 72 -13.63 7.78 4.72
C ASN A 72 -12.19 8.29 4.44
N PRO A 73 -12.01 9.59 4.16
CA PRO A 73 -10.68 10.15 3.87
C PRO A 73 -9.69 10.03 5.03
N SER A 74 -10.20 9.90 6.27
CA SER A 74 -9.36 9.75 7.47
C SER A 74 -8.87 8.32 7.70
N ALA A 75 -9.49 7.33 7.04
CA ALA A 75 -9.16 5.92 7.17
C ALA A 75 -8.85 5.30 5.78
N PRO A 76 -7.73 5.68 5.14
CA PRO A 76 -7.40 5.15 3.82
C PRO A 76 -7.15 3.63 3.89
N PRO A 77 -7.49 2.87 2.83
CA PRO A 77 -7.40 1.41 2.79
C PRO A 77 -5.96 0.92 2.60
N VAL A 78 -5.03 1.38 3.45
CA VAL A 78 -3.59 1.08 3.37
C VAL A 78 -3.11 0.09 4.45
N HIS A 79 -4.02 -0.70 5.01
CA HIS A 79 -3.73 -1.58 6.14
C HIS A 79 -2.57 -2.54 5.82
N PHE A 80 -2.66 -3.28 4.73
CA PHE A 80 -1.64 -4.24 4.35
C PHE A 80 -0.52 -3.64 3.49
N THR A 81 -0.79 -2.60 2.70
CA THR A 81 0.21 -2.00 1.79
C THR A 81 1.27 -1.17 2.51
N ARG A 82 0.97 -0.69 3.71
CA ARG A 82 1.88 0.16 4.48
C ARG A 82 3.18 -0.53 4.86
N ILE A 83 3.16 -1.84 5.08
CA ILE A 83 4.34 -2.61 5.45
C ILE A 83 5.44 -2.51 4.39
N LEU A 84 5.09 -2.49 3.11
CA LEU A 84 6.03 -2.38 2.00
C LEU A 84 6.84 -1.08 2.09
N ASN A 85 6.16 0.05 2.34
CA ASN A 85 6.82 1.35 2.50
C ASN A 85 7.67 1.43 3.77
N VAL A 86 7.19 0.87 4.89
CA VAL A 86 7.91 0.93 6.18
C VAL A 86 9.19 0.11 6.12
N LEU A 87 9.18 -1.00 5.40
CA LEU A 87 10.30 -1.95 5.35
C LEU A 87 11.16 -1.82 4.08
N ASP A 88 10.92 -0.80 3.23
CA ASP A 88 11.61 -0.59 1.94
C ASP A 88 11.57 -1.84 1.04
N MET A 89 10.40 -2.44 0.94
CA MET A 89 10.16 -3.65 0.17
C MET A 89 9.53 -3.33 -1.18
N CYS A 90 9.72 -4.19 -2.15
CA CYS A 90 8.92 -4.16 -3.38
C CYS A 90 7.59 -4.89 -3.21
N GLY A 91 6.59 -4.50 -3.98
CA GLY A 91 5.26 -5.10 -3.91
C GLY A 91 4.50 -5.02 -5.23
N VAL A 92 3.68 -6.03 -5.47
CA VAL A 92 2.75 -6.09 -6.59
C VAL A 92 1.38 -6.56 -6.09
N SER A 93 0.33 -6.04 -6.70
CA SER A 93 -1.03 -6.52 -6.46
C SER A 93 -1.64 -7.04 -7.76
N VAL A 94 -2.19 -8.25 -7.71
CA VAL A 94 -2.88 -8.89 -8.82
C VAL A 94 -4.30 -9.29 -8.38
N PRO A 95 -5.28 -9.36 -9.31
CA PRO A 95 -6.60 -9.85 -8.97
C PRO A 95 -6.56 -11.36 -8.68
N VAL A 96 -7.28 -11.80 -7.67
CA VAL A 96 -7.35 -13.22 -7.24
C VAL A 96 -8.78 -13.77 -7.25
N GLY A 97 -9.75 -12.94 -7.54
CA GLY A 97 -11.17 -13.31 -7.59
C GLY A 97 -12.08 -12.11 -7.60
N LEU A 98 -13.35 -12.39 -7.52
CA LEU A 98 -14.42 -11.41 -7.38
C LEU A 98 -15.19 -11.71 -6.09
N ASP A 99 -15.70 -10.68 -5.44
CA ASP A 99 -16.63 -10.82 -4.31
C ASP A 99 -18.07 -11.11 -4.78
N ALA A 100 -19.00 -11.18 -3.84
CA ALA A 100 -20.42 -11.42 -4.12
C ALA A 100 -21.09 -10.31 -4.95
N GLN A 101 -20.50 -9.12 -5.02
CA GLN A 101 -20.92 -7.98 -5.81
C GLN A 101 -20.17 -7.88 -7.14
N SER A 102 -19.39 -8.87 -7.51
CA SER A 102 -18.53 -8.91 -8.70
C SER A 102 -17.44 -7.83 -8.71
N LEU A 103 -16.99 -7.39 -7.53
CA LEU A 103 -15.87 -6.47 -7.38
C LEU A 103 -14.55 -7.24 -7.24
N PRO A 104 -13.44 -6.76 -7.84
CA PRO A 104 -12.18 -7.48 -7.81
C PRO A 104 -11.56 -7.50 -6.40
N ILE A 105 -11.04 -8.67 -6.01
CA ILE A 105 -10.26 -8.87 -4.80
C ILE A 105 -8.78 -8.80 -5.17
N GLY A 106 -8.05 -7.88 -4.54
CA GLY A 106 -6.61 -7.73 -4.74
C GLY A 106 -5.81 -8.68 -3.86
N PHE A 107 -4.83 -9.36 -4.46
CA PHE A 107 -3.84 -10.20 -3.80
C PHE A 107 -2.48 -9.53 -3.91
N GLN A 108 -1.94 -9.10 -2.77
CA GLN A 108 -0.64 -8.44 -2.68
C GLN A 108 0.45 -9.47 -2.43
N MET A 109 1.51 -9.40 -3.22
CA MET A 109 2.76 -10.11 -2.97
C MET A 109 3.85 -9.09 -2.69
N GLY A 110 4.71 -9.39 -1.73
CA GLY A 110 5.84 -8.56 -1.35
C GLY A 110 7.14 -9.38 -1.31
N ALA A 111 8.24 -8.75 -1.68
CA ALA A 111 9.58 -9.32 -1.63
C ALA A 111 10.57 -8.31 -1.03
N ALA A 112 11.77 -8.76 -0.71
CA ALA A 112 12.85 -7.89 -0.27
C ALA A 112 13.10 -6.77 -1.28
N GLY A 113 13.47 -5.58 -0.79
CA GLY A 113 13.74 -4.42 -1.65
C GLY A 113 14.77 -4.72 -2.74
N GLY A 114 14.53 -4.18 -3.93
CA GLY A 114 15.37 -4.40 -5.12
C GLY A 114 15.10 -5.70 -5.88
N ARG A 115 14.12 -6.52 -5.46
CA ARG A 115 13.70 -7.74 -6.17
C ARG A 115 12.48 -7.51 -7.07
N ASP A 116 12.30 -6.32 -7.60
CA ASP A 116 11.13 -5.95 -8.40
C ASP A 116 10.94 -6.85 -9.63
N ALA A 117 12.01 -7.11 -10.39
CA ALA A 117 11.96 -7.97 -11.56
C ALA A 117 11.48 -9.40 -11.22
N PHE A 118 12.05 -9.98 -10.15
CA PHE A 118 11.64 -11.29 -9.66
C PHE A 118 10.16 -11.30 -9.24
N LEU A 119 9.72 -10.27 -8.53
CA LEU A 119 8.34 -10.19 -8.07
C LEU A 119 7.34 -10.05 -9.23
N ILE A 120 7.72 -9.33 -10.31
CA ILE A 120 6.94 -9.24 -11.54
C ILE A 120 6.86 -10.61 -12.24
N GLU A 121 7.96 -11.37 -12.29
CA GLU A 121 7.97 -12.73 -12.84
C GLU A 121 7.03 -13.66 -12.07
N VAL A 122 7.05 -13.63 -10.74
CA VAL A 122 6.13 -14.39 -9.89
C VAL A 122 4.67 -14.00 -10.15
N ALA A 123 4.38 -12.70 -10.22
CA ALA A 123 3.04 -12.19 -10.50
C ALA A 123 2.57 -12.61 -11.90
N THR A 124 3.45 -12.57 -12.88
CA THR A 124 3.17 -13.02 -14.25
C THR A 124 2.88 -14.52 -14.28
N ALA A 125 3.70 -15.33 -13.60
CA ALA A 125 3.48 -16.77 -13.49
C ALA A 125 2.12 -17.07 -12.82
N PHE A 126 1.75 -16.35 -11.77
CA PHE A 126 0.42 -16.46 -11.15
C PHE A 126 -0.71 -16.17 -12.14
N GLN A 127 -0.57 -15.13 -12.95
CA GLN A 127 -1.57 -14.76 -13.96
C GLN A 127 -1.65 -15.77 -15.15
N THR A 128 -0.61 -16.56 -15.41
CA THR A 128 -0.71 -17.65 -16.38
C THR A 128 -1.55 -18.84 -15.88
N LEU A 129 -1.62 -19.00 -14.56
CA LEU A 129 -2.41 -20.05 -13.90
C LEU A 129 -3.85 -19.63 -13.59
N THR A 130 -4.16 -18.34 -13.74
CA THR A 130 -5.46 -17.76 -13.43
C THR A 130 -5.95 -16.86 -14.56
N GLN A 131 -7.25 -16.55 -14.57
CA GLN A 131 -7.83 -15.66 -15.59
C GLN A 131 -8.48 -14.40 -15.00
N PHE A 132 -8.29 -14.15 -13.71
CA PHE A 132 -8.94 -13.04 -13.02
C PHE A 132 -8.53 -11.66 -13.57
N HIS A 133 -7.31 -11.52 -14.08
CA HIS A 133 -6.80 -10.30 -14.71
C HIS A 133 -7.46 -9.99 -16.07
N LEU A 134 -8.14 -10.95 -16.69
CA LEU A 134 -8.87 -10.77 -17.95
C LEU A 134 -10.30 -10.27 -17.73
N ALA A 135 -10.80 -10.30 -16.50
CA ALA A 135 -12.12 -9.81 -16.15
C ALA A 135 -12.13 -8.27 -16.20
N ASN A 136 -12.81 -7.71 -17.18
CA ASN A 136 -13.01 -6.25 -17.29
C ASN A 136 -14.40 -5.87 -16.77
N PRO A 137 -14.52 -4.83 -15.94
CA PRO A 137 -15.83 -4.30 -15.57
C PRO A 137 -16.54 -3.81 -16.82
N GLN A 138 -17.77 -4.28 -17.02
CA GLN A 138 -18.61 -3.75 -18.09
C GLN A 138 -19.15 -2.38 -17.65
N PRO A 139 -18.99 -1.31 -18.45
CA PRO A 139 -19.62 -0.03 -18.12
C PRO A 139 -21.14 -0.25 -18.06
N LYS A 140 -21.75 0.15 -16.96
CA LYS A 140 -23.21 0.23 -16.89
C LYS A 140 -23.63 1.40 -17.78
N ASN A 141 -24.39 1.09 -18.84
CA ASN A 141 -25.06 2.11 -19.68
C ASN A 141 -26.06 2.92 -18.84
#